data_788cf31f72c4ccb06bce61368e98dc04
#
_entry.id   788cf31f72c4ccb06bce61368e98dc04
#
_cell.length_a   1.000
_cell.length_b   1.000
_cell.length_c   1.000
_cell.angle_alpha   90.00
_cell.angle_beta   90.00
_cell.angle_gamma   90.00
#
_symmetry.space_group_name_H-M   'P 1'
#
loop_
_entity.id
_entity.type
_entity.pdbx_description
1 polymer ?
#
loop_
_entity_poly.entity_id
_entity_poly.type
_entity_poly.pdbx_seq_one_letter_code
_entity_poly.pdbx_strand_id
1 'polypeptide(L)'
;MQIKGNNIQQARLTIRVSRNTLSFSVVDREAEHQLIYEPYTVKSGVSMAANLRQAFKESTLLQRGYQKVRVYLDSPILLVPIEEFHEEDIDVLYQHAFNSHNSDAILYRVQPELNAVAVFPINKDLKMVVEDNFKDVRFTPIMQPMWHYL
;
A
#
# COMPACT_ATOMS: atom_id res chain seq x y z
N MET A 1 27.90 -13.33 -7.04
CA MET A 1 26.87 -13.00 -8.00
C MET A 1 25.47 -13.37 -7.52
N GLN A 2 25.29 -14.58 -7.05
CA GLN A 2 24.01 -14.98 -6.45
C GLN A 2 23.67 -14.18 -5.18
N ILE A 3 24.68 -13.68 -4.48
CA ILE A 3 24.54 -12.93 -3.25
C ILE A 3 23.79 -11.62 -3.49
N LYS A 4 24.08 -10.91 -4.59
CA LYS A 4 23.39 -9.66 -4.92
C LYS A 4 21.91 -9.88 -5.24
N GLY A 5 21.58 -10.96 -5.96
CA GLY A 5 20.19 -11.28 -6.25
C GLY A 5 19.40 -11.62 -4.99
N ASN A 6 20.01 -12.34 -4.04
CA ASN A 6 19.37 -12.69 -2.78
C ASN A 6 19.15 -11.45 -1.92
N ASN A 7 20.10 -10.52 -1.91
CA ASN A 7 19.99 -9.28 -1.13
C ASN A 7 18.83 -8.42 -1.62
N ILE A 8 18.68 -8.31 -2.94
CA ILE A 8 17.57 -7.56 -3.54
C ILE A 8 16.23 -8.23 -3.20
N GLN A 9 16.17 -9.56 -3.27
CA GLN A 9 14.95 -10.29 -2.96
C GLN A 9 14.53 -10.18 -1.50
N GLN A 10 15.50 -10.00 -0.59
CA GLN A 10 15.22 -9.83 0.84
C GLN A 10 14.85 -8.40 1.20
N ALA A 11 15.15 -7.43 0.35
CA ALA A 11 14.77 -6.05 0.58
C ALA A 11 13.26 -5.90 0.45
N ARG A 12 12.70 -5.04 1.30
CA ARG A 12 11.25 -4.74 1.27
C ARG A 12 11.03 -3.43 0.56
N LEU A 13 10.19 -3.44 -0.45
CA LEU A 13 9.75 -2.22 -1.10
C LEU A 13 8.51 -1.69 -0.38
N THR A 14 8.52 -0.40 -0.08
CA THR A 14 7.36 0.31 0.44
C THR A 14 6.92 1.35 -0.57
N ILE A 15 5.64 1.29 -0.94
CA ILE A 15 5.01 2.28 -1.82
C ILE A 15 4.04 3.09 -0.97
N ARG A 16 4.17 4.40 -0.96
CA ARG A 16 3.25 5.29 -0.24
C ARG A 16 2.45 6.08 -1.26
N VAL A 17 1.13 5.98 -1.13
CA VAL A 17 0.20 6.64 -2.03
C VAL A 17 -0.71 7.54 -1.20
N SER A 18 -0.74 8.82 -1.53
CA SER A 18 -1.73 9.73 -0.98
C SER A 18 -2.41 10.46 -2.13
N ARG A 19 -3.27 11.42 -1.81
CA ARG A 19 -4.08 12.08 -2.82
C ARG A 19 -3.25 12.67 -3.97
N ASN A 20 -2.12 13.31 -3.63
CA ASN A 20 -1.28 14.01 -4.60
C ASN A 20 0.18 13.60 -4.55
N THR A 21 0.52 12.54 -3.81
CA THR A 21 1.91 12.14 -3.66
C THR A 21 2.07 10.65 -3.87
N LEU A 22 3.24 10.29 -4.38
CA LEU A 22 3.64 8.92 -4.63
C LEU A 22 5.13 8.83 -4.32
N SER A 23 5.52 7.88 -3.49
CA SER A 23 6.93 7.70 -3.15
C SER A 23 7.25 6.23 -2.92
N PHE A 24 8.52 5.92 -3.08
CA PHE A 24 9.03 4.56 -2.95
C PHE A 24 10.19 4.55 -1.97
N SER A 25 10.27 3.55 -1.13
CA SER A 25 11.40 3.38 -0.24
C SER A 25 11.76 1.91 -0.12
N VAL A 26 13.05 1.67 0.05
CA VAL A 26 13.60 0.32 0.20
C VAL A 26 14.56 0.33 1.38
N VAL A 27 14.38 -0.62 2.29
CA VAL A 27 15.34 -0.84 3.37
C VAL A 27 16.13 -2.09 3.02
N ASP A 28 17.43 -1.93 2.82
CA ASP A 28 18.33 -3.05 2.60
C ASP A 28 18.90 -3.49 3.94
N ARG A 29 18.44 -4.63 4.43
CA ARG A 29 18.81 -5.12 5.76
C ARG A 29 20.28 -5.56 5.85
N GLU A 30 20.86 -5.97 4.72
CA GLU A 30 22.22 -6.47 4.72
C GLU A 30 23.25 -5.36 4.54
N ALA A 31 22.89 -4.25 3.93
CA ALA A 31 23.77 -3.11 3.73
C ALA A 31 23.60 -2.07 4.83
N GLU A 32 23.75 -2.48 6.10
CA GLU A 32 23.71 -1.61 7.28
C GLU A 32 22.39 -0.84 7.41
N HIS A 33 21.29 -1.43 6.98
CA HIS A 33 19.94 -0.83 7.03
C HIS A 33 19.85 0.48 6.26
N GLN A 34 20.55 0.61 5.14
CA GLN A 34 20.42 1.80 4.31
C GLN A 34 19.03 1.95 3.78
N LEU A 35 18.45 3.14 3.99
CA LEU A 35 17.16 3.51 3.44
C LEU A 35 17.37 4.24 2.12
N ILE A 36 16.79 3.70 1.07
CA ILE A 36 16.73 4.37 -0.24
C ILE A 36 15.33 4.94 -0.40
N TYR A 37 15.23 6.24 -0.63
CA TYR A 37 13.96 6.92 -0.78
C TYR A 37 13.90 7.62 -2.13
N GLU A 38 12.81 7.41 -2.87
CA GLU A 38 12.60 8.01 -4.19
C GLU A 38 11.19 8.59 -4.25
N PRO A 39 11.06 9.93 -4.25
CA PRO A 39 9.76 10.54 -4.51
C PRO A 39 9.47 10.53 -6.01
N TYR A 40 8.17 10.48 -6.35
CA TYR A 40 7.72 10.55 -7.72
C TYR A 40 6.82 11.77 -7.89
N THR A 41 7.10 12.57 -8.92
CA THR A 41 6.29 13.75 -9.21
C THR A 41 5.02 13.31 -9.92
N VAL A 42 3.89 13.39 -9.21
CA VAL A 42 2.58 13.01 -9.73
C VAL A 42 2.14 14.04 -10.77
N LYS A 43 1.72 13.56 -11.92
CA LYS A 43 1.19 14.42 -12.98
C LYS A 43 -0.29 14.67 -12.74
N SER A 44 -0.69 15.94 -12.68
CA SER A 44 -2.08 16.31 -12.52
C SER A 44 -2.88 15.97 -13.78
N GLY A 45 -4.16 15.66 -13.59
CA GLY A 45 -5.02 15.26 -14.70
C GLY A 45 -4.81 13.83 -15.17
N VAL A 46 -3.92 13.10 -14.52
CA VAL A 46 -3.65 11.68 -14.80
C VAL A 46 -3.99 10.88 -13.54
N SER A 47 -4.62 9.73 -13.67
CA SER A 47 -4.99 8.91 -12.53
C SER A 47 -3.75 8.46 -11.76
N MET A 48 -3.92 8.16 -10.47
CA MET A 48 -2.81 7.63 -9.67
C MET A 48 -2.33 6.30 -10.21
N ALA A 49 -3.24 5.44 -10.69
CA ALA A 49 -2.87 4.18 -11.32
C ALA A 49 -1.97 4.39 -12.54
N ALA A 50 -2.31 5.36 -13.38
CA ALA A 50 -1.49 5.69 -14.57
C ALA A 50 -0.14 6.29 -14.15
N ASN A 51 -0.11 7.12 -13.12
CA ASN A 51 1.14 7.64 -12.56
C ASN A 51 2.03 6.51 -12.07
N LEU A 52 1.47 5.56 -11.34
CA LEU A 52 2.23 4.43 -10.83
C LEU A 52 2.74 3.54 -11.97
N ARG A 53 1.91 3.30 -12.98
CA ARG A 53 2.32 2.53 -14.16
C ARG A 53 3.51 3.20 -14.86
N GLN A 54 3.50 4.51 -14.96
CA GLN A 54 4.61 5.25 -15.55
C GLN A 54 5.86 5.17 -14.67
N ALA A 55 5.69 5.24 -13.36
CA ALA A 55 6.80 5.09 -12.42
C ALA A 55 7.49 3.73 -12.59
N PHE A 56 6.73 2.66 -12.79
CA PHE A 56 7.31 1.34 -13.04
C PHE A 56 8.17 1.31 -14.30
N LYS A 57 7.85 2.11 -15.29
CA LYS A 57 8.64 2.18 -16.53
C LYS A 57 9.92 3.01 -16.34
N GLU A 58 9.87 4.05 -15.52
CA GLU A 58 10.97 5.00 -15.37
C GLU A 58 11.94 4.69 -14.24
N SER A 59 11.44 4.09 -13.14
CA SER A 59 12.24 3.91 -11.92
C SER A 59 13.01 2.60 -11.95
N THR A 60 14.32 2.71 -11.93
CA THR A 60 15.18 1.52 -11.79
C THR A 60 14.99 0.87 -10.42
N LEU A 61 14.66 1.65 -9.41
CA LEU A 61 14.40 1.13 -8.06
C LEU A 61 13.23 0.16 -8.07
N LEU A 62 12.14 0.50 -8.77
CA LEU A 62 10.95 -0.35 -8.85
C LEU A 62 11.14 -1.60 -9.69
N GLN A 63 12.14 -1.61 -10.57
CA GLN A 63 12.37 -2.72 -11.50
C GLN A 63 13.24 -3.83 -10.91
N ARG A 64 13.62 -3.74 -9.64
CA ARG A 64 14.55 -4.69 -9.02
C ARG A 64 13.93 -6.04 -8.66
N GLY A 65 12.61 -6.20 -8.73
CA GLY A 65 11.96 -7.49 -8.49
C GLY A 65 11.88 -7.89 -7.03
N TYR A 66 11.11 -7.17 -6.23
CA TYR A 66 10.95 -7.43 -4.81
C TYR A 66 9.97 -8.58 -4.57
N GLN A 67 10.25 -9.42 -3.57
CA GLN A 67 9.33 -10.49 -3.17
C GLN A 67 8.20 -9.96 -2.30
N LYS A 68 8.50 -9.02 -1.42
CA LYS A 68 7.52 -8.47 -0.49
C LYS A 68 7.38 -6.98 -0.71
N VAL A 69 6.14 -6.53 -0.90
CA VAL A 69 5.82 -5.14 -1.14
C VAL A 69 4.71 -4.72 -0.18
N ARG A 70 4.90 -3.58 0.47
CA ARG A 70 3.89 -2.98 1.34
C ARG A 70 3.44 -1.66 0.71
N VAL A 71 2.14 -1.50 0.57
CA VAL A 71 1.55 -0.28 0.02
C VAL A 71 0.80 0.42 1.14
N TYR A 72 1.23 1.64 1.47
CA TYR A 72 0.54 2.48 2.44
C TYR A 72 -0.38 3.44 1.71
N LEU A 73 -1.65 3.48 2.15
CA LEU A 73 -2.69 4.27 1.52
C LEU A 73 -3.22 5.32 2.48
N ASP A 74 -3.27 6.56 2.01
CA ASP A 74 -3.90 7.65 2.75
C ASP A 74 -5.36 7.72 2.32
N SER A 75 -6.24 7.18 3.14
CA SER A 75 -7.67 7.09 2.83
C SER A 75 -8.46 7.12 4.12
N PRO A 76 -9.76 7.50 4.08
CA PRO A 76 -10.63 7.39 5.25
C PRO A 76 -10.71 5.95 5.73
N ILE A 77 -10.66 5.76 7.04
CA ILE A 77 -10.64 4.45 7.67
C ILE A 77 -11.86 4.31 8.56
N LEU A 78 -12.59 3.22 8.41
CA LEU A 78 -13.66 2.84 9.32
C LEU A 78 -13.11 1.78 10.26
N LEU A 79 -13.19 2.05 11.59
CA LEU A 79 -12.80 1.07 12.59
C LEU A 79 -14.05 0.32 13.05
N VAL A 80 -14.04 -0.98 12.92
CA VAL A 80 -15.14 -1.86 13.33
C VAL A 80 -14.65 -2.73 14.49
N PRO A 81 -15.36 -2.74 15.63
CA PRO A 81 -14.97 -3.65 16.71
C PRO A 81 -14.90 -5.10 16.21
N ILE A 82 -13.90 -5.83 16.67
CA ILE A 82 -13.68 -7.20 16.19
C ILE A 82 -14.91 -8.08 16.36
N GLU A 83 -15.65 -7.87 17.47
CA GLU A 83 -16.83 -8.66 17.79
C GLU A 83 -17.98 -8.42 16.81
N GLU A 84 -18.02 -7.25 16.19
CA GLU A 84 -19.09 -6.87 15.26
C GLU A 84 -18.67 -6.98 13.81
N PHE A 85 -17.45 -7.41 13.54
CA PHE A 85 -16.92 -7.46 12.20
C PHE A 85 -17.39 -8.72 11.49
N HIS A 86 -17.98 -8.53 10.29
CA HIS A 86 -18.34 -9.61 9.37
C HIS A 86 -17.81 -9.25 8.00
N GLU A 87 -16.96 -10.10 7.46
CA GLU A 87 -16.29 -9.83 6.19
C GLU A 87 -17.27 -9.58 5.05
N GLU A 88 -18.39 -10.29 5.03
CA GLU A 88 -19.40 -10.16 3.98
C GLU A 88 -20.11 -8.81 3.99
N ASP A 89 -20.02 -8.05 5.10
CA ASP A 89 -20.74 -6.79 5.26
C ASP A 89 -19.84 -5.56 5.04
N ILE A 90 -18.55 -5.73 4.74
CA ILE A 90 -17.61 -4.60 4.72
C ILE A 90 -17.97 -3.56 3.67
N ASP A 91 -18.45 -3.97 2.51
CA ASP A 91 -18.81 -3.03 1.45
C ASP A 91 -19.97 -2.13 1.89
N VAL A 92 -21.00 -2.74 2.49
CA VAL A 92 -22.17 -2.01 2.97
C VAL A 92 -21.81 -1.08 4.11
N LEU A 93 -21.00 -1.57 5.07
CA LEU A 93 -20.57 -0.77 6.21
C LEU A 93 -19.77 0.45 5.77
N TYR A 94 -18.83 0.26 4.86
CA TYR A 94 -18.00 1.35 4.39
C TYR A 94 -18.83 2.40 3.64
N GLN A 95 -19.76 1.96 2.79
CA GLN A 95 -20.61 2.87 2.03
C GLN A 95 -21.53 3.69 2.93
N HIS A 96 -21.98 3.13 4.05
CA HIS A 96 -22.78 3.88 5.02
C HIS A 96 -21.98 4.97 5.72
N ALA A 97 -20.71 4.69 6.02
CA ALA A 97 -19.84 5.64 6.71
C ALA A 97 -19.27 6.70 5.77
N PHE A 98 -18.94 6.30 4.54
CA PHE A 98 -18.29 7.16 3.57
C PHE A 98 -18.89 6.92 2.19
N ASN A 99 -18.96 7.98 1.38
CA ASN A 99 -19.38 7.85 0.00
C ASN A 99 -18.24 7.30 -0.83
N SER A 100 -18.15 5.98 -0.98
CA SER A 100 -17.14 5.36 -1.82
C SER A 100 -17.63 5.26 -3.26
N HIS A 101 -16.68 5.25 -4.18
CA HIS A 101 -16.97 5.11 -5.60
C HIS A 101 -17.01 3.64 -5.99
N ASN A 102 -17.80 3.30 -7.02
CA ASN A 102 -17.87 1.93 -7.53
C ASN A 102 -16.53 1.44 -8.06
N SER A 103 -15.59 2.36 -8.34
CA SER A 103 -14.25 2.01 -8.80
C SER A 103 -13.31 1.62 -7.66
N ASP A 104 -13.79 1.63 -6.41
CA ASP A 104 -12.97 1.27 -5.26
C ASP A 104 -13.24 -0.16 -4.81
N ALA A 105 -12.17 -0.85 -4.43
CA ALA A 105 -12.24 -2.09 -3.68
C ALA A 105 -12.16 -1.76 -2.20
N ILE A 106 -12.92 -2.48 -1.38
CA ILE A 106 -12.89 -2.27 0.07
C ILE A 106 -12.06 -3.39 0.69
N LEU A 107 -11.03 -3.00 1.42
CA LEU A 107 -10.12 -3.91 2.08
C LEU A 107 -10.27 -3.78 3.59
N TYR A 108 -9.73 -4.75 4.31
CA TYR A 108 -9.71 -4.69 5.77
C TYR A 108 -8.40 -5.22 6.32
N ARG A 109 -8.07 -4.76 7.53
CA ARG A 109 -6.90 -5.22 8.25
C ARG A 109 -7.18 -5.23 9.73
N VAL A 110 -6.91 -6.37 10.36
CA VAL A 110 -7.11 -6.52 11.80
C VAL A 110 -6.07 -5.69 12.55
N GLN A 111 -6.53 -4.96 13.57
CA GLN A 111 -5.70 -4.14 14.46
C GLN A 111 -5.81 -4.72 15.87
N PRO A 112 -4.94 -5.68 16.24
CA PRO A 112 -5.06 -6.34 17.55
C PRO A 112 -4.95 -5.37 18.72
N GLU A 113 -4.10 -4.34 18.61
CA GLU A 113 -3.90 -3.37 19.69
C GLU A 113 -5.16 -2.57 20.00
N LEU A 114 -6.03 -2.41 19.00
CA LEU A 114 -7.27 -1.65 19.14
C LEU A 114 -8.49 -2.54 19.32
N ASN A 115 -8.30 -3.86 19.26
CA ASN A 115 -9.40 -4.83 19.26
C ASN A 115 -10.45 -4.49 18.19
N ALA A 116 -9.97 -4.06 17.02
CA ALA A 116 -10.80 -3.56 15.93
C ALA A 116 -10.24 -4.01 14.58
N VAL A 117 -11.07 -3.85 13.55
CA VAL A 117 -10.68 -4.08 12.16
C VAL A 117 -10.74 -2.75 11.43
N ALA A 118 -9.67 -2.38 10.76
CA ALA A 118 -9.64 -1.19 9.92
C ALA A 118 -10.16 -1.57 8.53
N VAL A 119 -11.18 -0.85 8.08
CA VAL A 119 -11.78 -1.02 6.75
C VAL A 119 -11.47 0.23 5.94
N PHE A 120 -10.94 0.05 4.74
CA PHE A 120 -10.46 1.17 3.93
C PHE A 120 -10.57 0.85 2.45
N PRO A 121 -10.69 1.88 1.58
CA PRO A 121 -10.83 1.66 0.15
C PRO A 121 -9.48 1.71 -0.56
N ILE A 122 -9.41 1.08 -1.72
CA ILE A 122 -8.35 1.30 -2.69
C ILE A 122 -8.96 1.32 -4.08
N ASN A 123 -8.50 2.23 -4.92
CA ASN A 123 -8.92 2.25 -6.32
C ASN A 123 -8.54 0.92 -6.97
N LYS A 124 -9.49 0.31 -7.69
CA LYS A 124 -9.29 -1.01 -8.30
C LYS A 124 -8.17 -1.04 -9.32
N ASP A 125 -8.03 0.03 -10.09
CA ASP A 125 -6.96 0.11 -11.11
C ASP A 125 -5.59 0.21 -10.44
N LEU A 126 -5.47 0.98 -9.37
CA LEU A 126 -4.23 1.09 -8.61
C LEU A 126 -3.85 -0.25 -8.02
N LYS A 127 -4.82 -0.96 -7.42
CA LYS A 127 -4.61 -2.29 -6.86
C LYS A 127 -4.10 -3.25 -7.92
N MET A 128 -4.71 -3.22 -9.10
CA MET A 128 -4.33 -4.08 -10.22
C MET A 128 -2.90 -3.81 -10.68
N VAL A 129 -2.50 -2.55 -10.81
CA VAL A 129 -1.15 -2.19 -11.23
C VAL A 129 -0.11 -2.76 -10.28
N VAL A 130 -0.36 -2.66 -8.98
CA VAL A 130 0.58 -3.19 -7.98
C VAL A 130 0.61 -4.71 -8.03
N GLU A 131 -0.55 -5.35 -8.05
CA GLU A 131 -0.63 -6.83 -8.04
C GLU A 131 -0.10 -7.47 -9.31
N ASP A 132 -0.17 -6.77 -10.45
CA ASP A 132 0.40 -7.27 -11.69
C ASP A 132 1.93 -7.29 -11.67
N ASN A 133 2.54 -6.47 -10.82
CA ASN A 133 4.00 -6.33 -10.77
C ASN A 133 4.64 -7.12 -9.62
N PHE A 134 3.89 -7.49 -8.59
CA PHE A 134 4.44 -8.15 -7.41
C PHE A 134 3.51 -9.27 -6.94
N LYS A 135 4.10 -10.34 -6.41
CA LYS A 135 3.34 -11.52 -5.97
C LYS A 135 2.81 -11.38 -4.55
N ASP A 136 3.62 -10.82 -3.64
CA ASP A 136 3.26 -10.73 -2.23
C ASP A 136 3.13 -9.26 -1.87
N VAL A 137 1.89 -8.75 -1.94
CA VAL A 137 1.58 -7.34 -1.70
C VAL A 137 0.64 -7.23 -0.51
N ARG A 138 0.96 -6.31 0.40
CA ARG A 138 0.11 -6.00 1.54
C ARG A 138 -0.29 -4.52 1.48
N PHE A 139 -1.58 -4.27 1.48
CA PHE A 139 -2.14 -2.92 1.52
C PHE A 139 -2.47 -2.54 2.97
N THR A 140 -2.07 -1.36 3.39
CA THR A 140 -2.18 -0.92 4.77
C THR A 140 -2.56 0.56 4.79
N PRO A 141 -3.50 0.98 5.66
CA PRO A 141 -3.78 2.41 5.83
C PRO A 141 -2.54 3.12 6.37
N ILE A 142 -2.31 4.36 5.91
CA ILE A 142 -1.13 5.12 6.34
C ILE A 142 -1.09 5.34 7.85
N MET A 143 -2.26 5.51 8.49
CA MET A 143 -2.31 5.76 9.92
C MET A 143 -1.90 4.55 10.77
N GLN A 144 -1.88 3.33 10.20
CA GLN A 144 -1.54 2.14 10.96
C GLN A 144 -0.15 2.20 11.60
N PRO A 145 0.92 2.67 10.93
CA PRO A 145 2.21 2.77 11.58
C PRO A 145 2.23 3.77 12.74
N MET A 146 1.37 4.78 12.71
CA MET A 146 1.30 5.78 13.77
C MET A 146 0.69 5.23 15.06
N TRP A 147 -0.19 4.23 14.93
CA TRP A 147 -0.84 3.63 16.10
C TRP A 147 0.13 2.89 17.01
N HIS A 148 1.25 2.45 16.48
CA HIS A 148 2.28 1.78 17.29
C HIS A 148 3.05 2.75 18.19
N TYR A 149 2.94 4.05 17.95
CA TYR A 149 3.63 5.08 18.72
C TYR A 149 2.71 5.79 19.72
N LEU A 150 1.43 5.50 19.66
CA LEU A 150 0.45 6.07 20.58
C LEU A 150 0.23 5.15 21.77
#